data_101bd3ad8cc78288a3156c80beca45bf
#
_entry.id   101bd3ad8cc78288a3156c80beca45bf
#
_cell.length_a   1.000
_cell.length_b   1.000
_cell.length_c   1.000
_cell.angle_alpha   90.00
_cell.angle_beta   90.00
_cell.angle_gamma   90.00
#
_symmetry.space_group_name_H-M   'P 1'
#
loop_
_entity.id
_entity.type
_entity.pdbx_description
1 polymer ?
#
loop_
_entity_poly.entity_id
_entity_poly.type
_entity_poly.pdbx_seq_one_letter_code
_entity_poly.pdbx_strand_id
1 'polypeptide(L)'
;MKKHNFYAGPSILSEYTIKNTAAAVENFAGMGLSLLEISHRSKEFVAVNDEARALIKELLDVPAGYEVVFMGGGASMQFCMVPYNLLNKKASYFCLLYTS
;
A
#
# COMPACT_ATOMS: atom_id res chain seq x y z
N MET A 1 -1.91 13.25 24.49
CA MET A 1 -3.03 12.38 24.04
C MET A 1 -3.21 12.58 22.54
N LYS A 2 -3.16 11.51 21.73
CA LYS A 2 -3.33 11.58 20.28
C LYS A 2 -4.78 11.93 19.94
N LYS A 3 -5.00 12.90 19.06
CA LYS A 3 -6.35 13.26 18.60
C LYS A 3 -6.91 12.16 17.70
N HIS A 4 -8.22 11.95 17.75
CA HIS A 4 -8.90 11.10 16.78
C HIS A 4 -8.88 11.78 15.41
N ASN A 5 -8.52 11.02 14.38
CA ASN A 5 -8.43 11.50 13.01
C ASN A 5 -9.33 10.64 12.10
N PHE A 6 -10.27 11.27 11.44
CA PHE A 6 -11.22 10.66 10.51
C PHE A 6 -11.09 11.23 9.10
N TYR A 7 -9.94 11.78 8.76
CA TYR A 7 -9.67 12.24 7.39
C TYR A 7 -9.79 11.10 6.39
N ALA A 8 -10.46 11.34 5.29
CA ALA A 8 -10.60 10.38 4.20
C ALA A 8 -9.21 10.07 3.57
N GLY A 9 -8.95 8.80 3.34
CA GLY A 9 -7.70 8.31 2.79
C GLY A 9 -6.59 8.13 3.83
N PRO A 10 -5.90 9.21 4.28
CA PRO A 10 -4.77 9.08 5.22
C PRO A 10 -5.15 8.44 6.55
N SER A 11 -6.29 8.84 7.13
CA SER A 11 -6.82 8.31 8.38
C SER A 11 -5.82 8.35 9.54
N ILE A 12 -6.05 7.57 10.60
CA ILE A 12 -5.18 7.49 11.76
C ILE A 12 -4.25 6.28 11.64
N LEU A 13 -2.95 6.49 11.87
CA LEU A 13 -1.98 5.42 11.98
C LEU A 13 -1.74 5.05 13.45
N SER A 14 -1.43 3.80 13.72
CA SER A 14 -1.05 3.34 15.05
C SER A 14 0.26 4.02 15.51
N GLU A 15 0.47 4.13 16.82
CA GLU A 15 1.73 4.62 17.35
C GLU A 15 2.91 3.73 16.95
N TYR A 16 2.69 2.43 16.89
CA TYR A 16 3.67 1.46 16.41
C TYR A 16 4.11 1.80 14.98
N THR A 17 3.18 1.98 14.07
CA THR A 17 3.47 2.32 12.67
C THR A 17 4.27 3.62 12.58
N ILE A 18 3.84 4.67 13.30
CA ILE A 18 4.54 5.97 13.25
C ILE A 18 5.97 5.86 13.76
N LYS A 19 6.18 5.20 14.91
CA LYS A 19 7.52 5.04 15.50
C LYS A 19 8.45 4.24 14.59
N ASN A 20 7.98 3.12 14.05
CA ASN A 20 8.81 2.28 13.18
C ASN A 20 9.09 2.95 11.83
N THR A 21 8.13 3.70 11.29
CA THR A 21 8.38 4.48 10.07
C THR A 21 9.42 5.57 10.31
N ALA A 22 9.34 6.30 11.42
CA ALA A 22 10.33 7.30 11.78
C ALA A 22 11.73 6.68 11.93
N ALA A 23 11.84 5.56 12.63
CA ALA A 23 13.09 4.83 12.77
C ALA A 23 13.66 4.35 11.42
N ALA A 24 12.81 3.88 10.52
CA ALA A 24 13.23 3.45 9.18
C ALA A 24 13.69 4.63 8.30
N VAL A 25 13.14 5.83 8.51
CA VAL A 25 13.63 7.06 7.85
C VAL A 25 15.00 7.48 8.39
N GLU A 26 15.24 7.30 9.68
CA GLU A 26 16.53 7.62 10.31
C GLU A 26 17.62 6.61 9.92
N ASN A 27 17.35 5.32 10.05
CA ASN A 27 18.31 4.26 9.80
C ASN A 27 17.58 2.95 9.47
N PHE A 28 17.38 2.67 8.19
CA PHE A 28 16.68 1.49 7.75
C PHE A 28 17.49 0.21 7.94
N ALA A 29 16.94 -0.75 8.65
CA ALA A 29 17.54 -2.07 8.90
C ALA A 29 18.99 -2.03 9.43
N GLY A 30 19.40 -0.96 10.10
CA GLY A 30 20.76 -0.81 10.63
C GLY A 30 21.84 -0.52 9.58
N MET A 31 21.46 -0.19 8.36
CA MET A 31 22.38 0.04 7.23
C MET A 31 23.13 1.37 7.29
N GLY A 32 22.73 2.29 8.18
CA GLY A 32 23.27 3.65 8.20
C GLY A 32 22.70 4.53 7.07
N LEU A 33 21.66 4.08 6.40
CA LEU A 33 20.94 4.79 5.34
C LEU A 33 19.46 4.89 5.67
N SER A 34 18.82 5.95 5.19
CA SER A 34 17.36 6.11 5.25
C SER A 34 16.67 5.16 4.27
N LEU A 35 15.49 4.69 4.64
CA LEU A 35 14.57 4.02 3.68
C LEU A 35 14.34 4.87 2.41
N LEU A 36 14.40 6.18 2.53
CA LEU A 36 14.18 7.12 1.41
C LEU A 36 15.38 7.21 0.45
N GLU A 37 16.55 6.72 0.87
CA GLU A 37 17.80 6.79 0.11
C GLU A 37 18.15 5.49 -0.60
N ILE A 38 17.49 4.38 -0.24
CA ILE A 38 17.78 3.06 -0.81
C ILE A 38 16.97 2.79 -2.06
N SER A 39 17.51 1.96 -2.93
CA SER A 39 16.80 1.51 -4.13
C SER A 39 15.68 0.55 -3.79
N HIS A 40 14.52 0.70 -4.46
CA HIS A 40 13.44 -0.28 -4.41
C HIS A 40 13.82 -1.68 -4.91
N ARG A 41 15.02 -1.83 -5.52
CA ARG A 41 15.60 -3.11 -5.97
C ARG A 41 16.61 -3.67 -4.97
N SER A 42 16.91 -2.96 -3.89
CA SER A 42 17.80 -3.49 -2.84
C SER A 42 17.14 -4.70 -2.17
N LYS A 43 17.98 -5.62 -1.69
CA LYS A 43 17.50 -6.84 -1.02
C LYS A 43 16.64 -6.51 0.20
N GLU A 44 17.02 -5.49 0.94
CA GLU A 44 16.35 -5.04 2.15
C GLU A 44 14.96 -4.49 1.84
N PHE A 45 14.83 -3.68 0.79
CA PHE A 45 13.52 -3.17 0.36
C PHE A 45 12.63 -4.29 -0.20
N VAL A 46 13.19 -5.17 -1.02
CA VAL A 46 12.46 -6.33 -1.57
C VAL A 46 11.95 -7.22 -0.45
N ALA A 47 12.74 -7.49 0.58
CA ALA A 47 12.32 -8.28 1.74
C ALA A 47 11.08 -7.68 2.44
N VAL A 48 11.09 -6.37 2.69
CA VAL A 48 9.92 -5.67 3.29
C VAL A 48 8.70 -5.73 2.37
N ASN A 49 8.89 -5.57 1.08
CA ASN A 49 7.80 -5.63 0.10
C ASN A 49 7.18 -7.03 0.02
N ASP A 50 8.00 -8.06 0.07
CA ASP A 50 7.56 -9.46 0.05
C ASP A 50 6.85 -9.84 1.36
N GLU A 51 7.36 -9.38 2.51
CA GLU A 51 6.69 -9.54 3.80
C GLU A 51 5.33 -8.84 3.80
N ALA A 52 5.24 -7.62 3.28
CA ALA A 52 3.96 -6.90 3.16
C ALA A 52 2.94 -7.67 2.31
N ARG A 53 3.36 -8.26 1.19
CA ARG A 53 2.49 -9.10 0.37
C ARG A 53 2.04 -10.36 1.10
N ALA A 54 2.95 -11.01 1.81
CA ALA A 54 2.64 -12.22 2.59
C ALA A 54 1.62 -11.91 3.69
N LEU A 55 1.82 -10.82 4.43
CA LEU A 55 0.90 -10.39 5.49
C LEU A 55 -0.49 -10.03 4.95
N ILE A 56 -0.58 -9.37 3.79
CA ILE A 56 -1.87 -9.08 3.15
C ILE A 56 -2.58 -10.38 2.77
N LYS A 57 -1.86 -11.33 2.19
CA LYS A 57 -2.43 -12.64 1.83
C LYS A 57 -2.96 -13.38 3.06
N GLU A 58 -2.21 -13.37 4.15
CA GLU A 58 -2.60 -14.00 5.41
C GLU A 58 -3.84 -13.32 6.02
N LEU A 59 -3.80 -11.98 6.17
CA LEU A 59 -4.87 -11.23 6.83
C LEU A 59 -6.20 -11.22 6.07
N LEU A 60 -6.15 -11.33 4.75
CA LEU A 60 -7.33 -11.34 3.88
C LEU A 60 -7.72 -12.75 3.42
N ASP A 61 -7.04 -13.78 3.89
CA ASP A 61 -7.25 -15.18 3.48
C ASP A 61 -7.30 -15.32 1.95
N VAL A 62 -6.30 -14.74 1.28
CA VAL A 62 -6.25 -14.69 -0.19
C VAL A 62 -6.04 -16.09 -0.75
N PRO A 63 -6.99 -16.62 -1.56
CA PRO A 63 -6.92 -17.98 -2.05
C PRO A 63 -5.76 -18.19 -3.04
N ALA A 64 -5.35 -19.44 -3.20
CA ALA A 64 -4.35 -19.83 -4.19
C ALA A 64 -4.76 -19.39 -5.61
N GLY A 65 -3.79 -18.90 -6.38
CA GLY A 65 -4.02 -18.39 -7.74
C GLY A 65 -4.27 -16.88 -7.80
N TYR A 66 -4.37 -16.20 -6.65
CA TYR A 66 -4.45 -14.74 -6.57
C TYR A 66 -3.13 -14.15 -6.08
N GLU A 67 -2.81 -12.97 -6.60
CA GLU A 67 -1.61 -12.23 -6.25
C GLU A 67 -1.91 -10.83 -5.71
N VAL A 68 -1.08 -10.37 -4.76
CA VAL A 68 -1.08 -9.00 -4.26
C VAL A 68 -0.12 -8.17 -5.09
N VAL A 69 -0.62 -7.10 -5.69
CA VAL A 69 0.19 -6.15 -6.46
C VAL A 69 0.02 -4.74 -5.91
N PHE A 70 1.12 -4.02 -5.75
CA PHE A 70 1.12 -2.61 -5.39
C PHE A 70 1.20 -1.77 -6.66
N MET A 71 0.17 -0.94 -6.89
CA MET A 71 0.04 -0.14 -8.10
C MET A 71 -0.02 1.34 -7.76
N GLY A 72 0.63 2.17 -8.55
CA GLY A 72 0.54 3.62 -8.45
C GLY A 72 -0.81 4.17 -8.94
N GLY A 73 -1.07 5.46 -8.68
CA GLY A 73 -2.22 6.19 -9.20
C GLY A 73 -3.48 6.16 -8.35
N GLY A 74 -3.44 5.51 -7.19
CA GLY A 74 -4.56 5.44 -6.26
C GLY A 74 -5.83 4.84 -6.87
N ALA A 75 -6.98 5.09 -6.24
CA ALA A 75 -8.28 4.59 -6.70
C ALA A 75 -8.68 5.16 -8.08
N SER A 76 -8.35 6.41 -8.36
CA SER A 76 -8.69 7.06 -9.63
C SER A 76 -8.09 6.32 -10.83
N MET A 77 -6.81 5.93 -10.75
CA MET A 77 -6.19 5.18 -11.83
C MET A 77 -6.75 3.75 -11.93
N GLN A 78 -7.20 3.13 -10.83
CA GLN A 78 -7.80 1.82 -10.85
C GLN A 78 -9.12 1.79 -11.66
N PHE A 79 -9.88 2.87 -11.66
CA PHE A 79 -11.07 3.02 -12.50
C PHE A 79 -10.77 3.00 -14.00
N CYS A 80 -9.54 3.27 -14.39
CA CYS A 80 -9.07 3.09 -15.77
C CYS A 80 -8.45 1.71 -15.96
N MET A 81 -7.54 1.31 -15.07
CA MET A 81 -6.77 0.07 -15.22
C MET A 81 -7.66 -1.18 -15.24
N VAL A 82 -8.65 -1.27 -14.36
CA VAL A 82 -9.55 -2.42 -14.30
C VAL A 82 -10.33 -2.61 -15.61
N PRO A 83 -11.08 -1.62 -16.11
CA PRO A 83 -11.80 -1.80 -17.38
C PRO A 83 -10.88 -1.97 -18.58
N TYR A 84 -9.73 -1.31 -18.63
CA TYR A 84 -8.78 -1.51 -19.74
C TYR A 84 -8.29 -2.94 -19.88
N ASN A 85 -8.18 -3.66 -18.76
CA ASN A 85 -7.67 -5.03 -18.77
C ASN A 85 -8.76 -6.10 -18.75
N LEU A 86 -9.93 -5.82 -18.17
CA LEU A 86 -10.94 -6.84 -17.87
C LEU A 86 -12.29 -6.59 -18.53
N LEU A 87 -12.56 -5.39 -19.08
CA LEU A 87 -13.84 -5.07 -19.66
C LEU A 87 -14.03 -5.79 -21.01
N ASN A 88 -15.07 -6.59 -21.10
CA ASN A 88 -15.44 -7.24 -22.36
C ASN A 88 -16.54 -6.45 -23.12
N LYS A 89 -17.65 -6.11 -22.46
CA LYS A 89 -18.77 -5.40 -23.09
C LYS A 89 -19.31 -4.25 -22.24
N LYS A 90 -19.62 -4.50 -20.98
CA LYS A 90 -20.23 -3.52 -20.06
C LYS A 90 -19.65 -3.70 -18.66
N ALA A 91 -19.53 -2.60 -17.93
CA ALA A 91 -19.21 -2.57 -16.52
C ALA A 91 -20.19 -1.65 -15.80
N SER A 92 -20.47 -1.96 -14.52
CA SER A 92 -21.18 -1.06 -13.61
C SER A 92 -20.18 -0.34 -12.74
N TYR A 93 -20.37 0.95 -12.56
CA TYR A 93 -19.55 1.80 -11.72
C TYR A 93 -20.36 2.24 -10.50
N PHE A 94 -19.91 1.82 -9.33
CA PHE A 94 -20.47 2.25 -8.05
C PHE A 94 -19.42 3.07 -7.30
N CYS A 95 -19.65 4.34 -7.16
CA CYS A 95 -18.73 5.23 -6.47
C CYS A 95 -19.42 5.97 -5.33
N LEU A 96 -18.84 5.88 -4.14
CA LEU A 96 -19.25 6.66 -2.97
C LEU A 96 -18.31 7.85 -2.73
N LEU A 97 -17.24 7.96 -3.49
CA LEU A 97 -16.30 9.07 -3.42
C LEU A 97 -16.69 10.13 -4.43
N TYR A 98 -16.56 11.39 -4.03
CA TYR A 98 -16.68 12.50 -4.94
C TYR A 98 -15.74 12.32 -6.11
N THR A 99 -16.28 12.22 -7.29
CA THR A 99 -15.50 12.44 -8.50
C THR A 99 -15.25 13.94 -8.58
N SER A 100 -14.10 14.34 -8.13
CA SER A 100 -13.56 15.66 -8.50
C SER A 100 -13.10 15.63 -9.93
#